data_df3ebdef65e910c0f1114f128d341223
#
_entry.id   df3ebdef65e910c0f1114f128d341223
#
_cell.length_a   1.000
_cell.length_b   1.000
_cell.length_c   1.000
_cell.angle_alpha   90.00
_cell.angle_beta   90.00
_cell.angle_gamma   90.00
#
_symmetry.space_group_name_H-M   'P 1'
#
loop_
_entity.id
_entity.type
_entity.pdbx_description
1 polymer ?
#
loop_
_entity_poly.entity_id
_entity_poly.type
_entity_poly.pdbx_seq_one_letter_code
_entity_poly.pdbx_strand_id
1 'polypeptide(L)'
;MSDFEMTELLSKHDSCNMADLTRSFVEDFEMAISQETGLSSDTDWSGVVCLGMGGSGAGGRFLKSLADSEGGMPFVIWSDYGLPSWWGPEWLVLATSYSGNTEETLDGVKEALESGGSVIAVSSGGQLSDIVLGSDDATLIEVPEGQMPRTAFGHIFGSQMAVCWDMGLLRRPNGDDLTAMLGRLRDASSQADPSQGDTIWQTMAKSLVGREIGIISPTELGAAGYRFACQIN
;
A
#
# COMPACT_ATOMS: atom_id res chain seq x y z
N MET A 1 31.42 0.90 -0.84
CA MET A 1 31.34 0.12 0.40
C MET A 1 31.54 -1.34 -0.01
N SER A 2 32.44 -2.07 0.59
CA SER A 2 32.62 -3.51 0.27
C SER A 2 31.40 -4.30 0.80
N ASP A 3 31.14 -5.49 0.24
CA ASP A 3 30.06 -6.38 0.71
C ASP A 3 30.23 -6.70 2.19
N PHE A 4 31.47 -6.76 2.67
CA PHE A 4 31.80 -6.97 4.07
C PHE A 4 31.34 -5.80 4.95
N GLU A 5 31.54 -4.54 4.53
CA GLU A 5 31.09 -3.36 5.28
C GLU A 5 29.57 -3.27 5.35
N MET A 6 28.85 -3.65 4.28
CA MET A 6 27.39 -3.68 4.30
C MET A 6 26.86 -4.75 5.24
N THR A 7 27.41 -5.96 5.20
CA THR A 7 27.02 -7.05 6.10
C THR A 7 27.25 -6.68 7.56
N GLU A 8 28.36 -6.01 7.88
CA GLU A 8 28.64 -5.53 9.23
C GLU A 8 27.64 -4.45 9.67
N LEU A 9 27.28 -3.49 8.81
CA LEU A 9 26.28 -2.48 9.10
C LEU A 9 24.91 -3.09 9.35
N LEU A 10 24.46 -4.02 8.52
CA LEU A 10 23.18 -4.69 8.68
C LEU A 10 23.14 -5.49 9.98
N SER A 11 24.19 -6.28 10.28
CA SER A 11 24.24 -7.05 11.54
C SER A 11 24.18 -6.18 12.78
N LYS A 12 24.68 -4.94 12.71
CA LYS A 12 24.74 -4.00 13.83
C LYS A 12 23.48 -3.17 13.98
N HIS A 13 22.81 -2.81 12.89
CA HIS A 13 21.75 -1.80 12.88
C HIS A 13 20.39 -2.32 12.41
N ASP A 14 20.32 -3.49 11.76
CA ASP A 14 19.08 -4.07 11.23
C ASP A 14 18.57 -5.22 12.10
N SER A 15 18.27 -4.92 13.37
CA SER A 15 17.76 -5.91 14.33
C SER A 15 16.37 -6.45 13.97
N CYS A 16 15.63 -5.77 13.10
CA CYS A 16 14.29 -6.16 12.66
C CYS A 16 14.28 -6.77 11.25
N ASN A 17 15.45 -7.06 10.67
CA ASN A 17 15.60 -7.64 9.34
C ASN A 17 14.89 -6.84 8.23
N MET A 18 14.89 -5.50 8.36
CA MET A 18 14.20 -4.59 7.43
C MET A 18 14.75 -4.68 6.01
N ALA A 19 16.05 -4.97 5.87
CA ALA A 19 16.70 -5.09 4.55
C ALA A 19 16.11 -6.26 3.75
N ASP A 20 16.00 -7.44 4.34
CA ASP A 20 15.44 -8.61 3.66
C ASP A 20 13.95 -8.44 3.41
N LEU A 21 13.21 -7.92 4.41
CA LEU A 21 11.79 -7.59 4.24
C LEU A 21 11.54 -6.52 3.16
N THR A 22 12.50 -5.63 2.91
CA THR A 22 12.41 -4.67 1.80
C THR A 22 12.72 -5.33 0.46
N ARG A 23 13.64 -6.29 0.43
CA ARG A 23 13.97 -7.06 -0.78
C ARG A 23 12.80 -7.91 -1.26
N SER A 24 11.99 -8.46 -0.35
CA SER A 24 10.83 -9.29 -0.69
C SER A 24 9.66 -8.52 -1.31
N PHE A 25 9.75 -7.18 -1.43
CA PHE A 25 8.66 -6.34 -1.91
C PHE A 25 8.00 -6.84 -3.20
N VAL A 26 8.79 -7.25 -4.20
CA VAL A 26 8.24 -7.63 -5.51
C VAL A 26 7.55 -8.99 -5.42
N GLU A 27 8.12 -9.92 -4.68
CA GLU A 27 7.54 -11.24 -4.41
C GLU A 27 6.24 -11.13 -3.59
N ASP A 28 6.26 -10.29 -2.56
CA ASP A 28 5.08 -10.00 -1.72
C ASP A 28 3.95 -9.37 -2.55
N PHE A 29 4.31 -8.43 -3.43
CA PHE A 29 3.36 -7.79 -4.34
C PHE A 29 2.79 -8.78 -5.35
N GLU A 30 3.62 -9.61 -5.99
CA GLU A 30 3.19 -10.64 -6.94
C GLU A 30 2.27 -11.67 -6.27
N MET A 31 2.61 -12.10 -5.06
CA MET A 31 1.77 -13.01 -4.29
C MET A 31 0.39 -12.38 -4.02
N ALA A 32 0.37 -11.13 -3.55
CA ALA A 32 -0.86 -10.45 -3.18
C ALA A 32 -1.77 -10.17 -4.40
N ILE A 33 -1.22 -9.75 -5.54
CA ILE A 33 -2.04 -9.53 -6.76
C ILE A 33 -2.53 -10.82 -7.41
N SER A 34 -1.95 -11.96 -7.04
CA SER A 34 -2.37 -13.28 -7.52
C SER A 34 -3.41 -13.94 -6.61
N GLN A 35 -3.71 -13.33 -5.46
CA GLN A 35 -4.74 -13.79 -4.54
C GLN A 35 -6.12 -13.64 -5.17
N GLU A 36 -6.93 -14.69 -5.12
CA GLU A 36 -8.34 -14.60 -5.42
C GLU A 36 -9.06 -13.97 -4.24
N THR A 37 -9.62 -12.78 -4.44
CA THR A 37 -10.30 -12.04 -3.35
C THR A 37 -11.70 -12.57 -3.10
N GLY A 38 -12.27 -13.30 -4.06
CA GLY A 38 -13.67 -13.73 -4.05
C GLY A 38 -14.67 -12.59 -4.23
N LEU A 39 -14.17 -11.37 -4.47
CA LEU A 39 -15.00 -10.19 -4.66
C LEU A 39 -15.44 -10.05 -6.11
N SER A 40 -16.64 -9.59 -6.28
CA SER A 40 -17.17 -9.09 -7.55
C SER A 40 -18.21 -8.02 -7.22
N SER A 41 -18.41 -7.06 -8.10
CA SER A 41 -19.43 -6.05 -7.86
C SER A 41 -20.18 -5.73 -9.13
N ASP A 42 -21.51 -5.85 -9.05
CA ASP A 42 -22.44 -5.30 -10.04
C ASP A 42 -22.93 -3.90 -9.60
N THR A 43 -22.39 -3.36 -8.50
CA THR A 43 -22.76 -2.06 -7.96
C THR A 43 -22.07 -0.94 -8.73
N ASP A 44 -22.85 0.03 -9.17
CA ASP A 44 -22.36 1.24 -9.82
C ASP A 44 -21.93 2.26 -8.75
N TRP A 45 -20.69 2.13 -8.28
CA TRP A 45 -20.15 3.01 -7.25
C TRP A 45 -19.93 4.43 -7.78
N SER A 46 -20.26 5.44 -6.98
CA SER A 46 -19.92 6.84 -7.28
C SER A 46 -18.41 7.13 -7.16
N GLY A 47 -17.69 6.31 -6.39
CA GLY A 47 -16.25 6.39 -6.22
C GLY A 47 -15.77 5.54 -5.04
N VAL A 48 -14.50 5.70 -4.71
CA VAL A 48 -13.84 4.98 -3.61
C VAL A 48 -13.23 5.97 -2.64
N VAL A 49 -13.53 5.81 -1.35
CA VAL A 49 -12.80 6.50 -0.27
C VAL A 49 -11.77 5.56 0.31
N CYS A 50 -10.50 5.91 0.16
CA CYS A 50 -9.38 5.15 0.72
C CYS A 50 -9.04 5.69 2.10
N LEU A 51 -9.37 4.93 3.14
CA LEU A 51 -8.98 5.23 4.52
C LEU A 51 -7.62 4.60 4.82
N GLY A 52 -6.75 5.36 5.47
CA GLY A 52 -5.47 4.84 5.94
C GLY A 52 -4.47 5.93 6.28
N MET A 53 -3.60 5.63 7.26
CA MET A 53 -2.61 6.55 7.79
C MET A 53 -1.19 6.13 7.39
N GLY A 54 -0.30 7.10 7.22
CA GLY A 54 1.12 6.87 7.00
C GLY A 54 1.43 5.86 5.89
N GLY A 55 2.19 4.82 6.23
CA GLY A 55 2.55 3.75 5.30
C GLY A 55 1.35 2.97 4.73
N SER A 56 0.32 2.72 5.55
CA SER A 56 -0.92 2.06 5.13
C SER A 56 -1.73 2.92 4.16
N GLY A 57 -1.72 4.25 4.32
CA GLY A 57 -2.38 5.19 3.41
C GLY A 57 -1.66 5.39 2.08
N ALA A 58 -0.41 4.94 1.96
CA ALA A 58 0.37 5.12 0.73
C ALA A 58 -0.25 4.39 -0.47
N GLY A 59 -0.77 3.18 -0.27
CA GLY A 59 -1.39 2.40 -1.34
C GLY A 59 -2.57 3.12 -1.99
N GLY A 60 -3.46 3.72 -1.19
CA GLY A 60 -4.58 4.52 -1.70
C GLY A 60 -4.13 5.65 -2.62
N ARG A 61 -2.96 6.28 -2.36
CA ARG A 61 -2.42 7.33 -3.25
C ARG A 61 -2.00 6.79 -4.61
N PHE A 62 -1.45 5.56 -4.67
CA PHE A 62 -1.16 4.89 -5.93
C PHE A 62 -2.44 4.52 -6.67
N LEU A 63 -3.45 3.97 -5.97
CA LEU A 63 -4.76 3.69 -6.57
C LEU A 63 -5.40 4.94 -7.17
N LYS A 64 -5.38 6.06 -6.42
CA LYS A 64 -5.87 7.33 -6.92
C LYS A 64 -5.13 7.78 -8.18
N SER A 65 -3.79 7.69 -8.18
CA SER A 65 -2.98 8.07 -9.36
C SER A 65 -3.31 7.21 -10.58
N LEU A 66 -3.55 5.92 -10.39
CA LEU A 66 -3.99 5.01 -11.46
C LEU A 66 -5.39 5.39 -11.97
N ALA A 67 -6.36 5.56 -11.07
CA ALA A 67 -7.72 5.96 -11.42
C ALA A 67 -7.75 7.29 -12.19
N ASP A 68 -6.99 8.29 -11.73
CA ASP A 68 -6.87 9.58 -12.41
C ASP A 68 -6.29 9.42 -13.83
N SER A 69 -5.34 8.49 -14.02
CA SER A 69 -4.73 8.24 -15.34
C SER A 69 -5.62 7.47 -16.30
N GLU A 70 -6.47 6.61 -15.78
CA GLU A 70 -7.43 5.81 -16.58
C GLU A 70 -8.69 6.59 -16.94
N GLY A 71 -8.95 7.72 -16.28
CA GLY A 71 -10.17 8.51 -16.44
C GLY A 71 -11.42 7.80 -15.93
N GLY A 72 -11.25 6.90 -14.96
CA GLY A 72 -12.31 6.11 -14.34
C GLY A 72 -13.03 6.84 -13.20
N MET A 73 -13.58 6.07 -12.28
CA MET A 73 -14.26 6.64 -11.11
C MET A 73 -13.28 7.36 -10.15
N PRO A 74 -13.75 8.33 -9.38
CA PRO A 74 -12.88 9.06 -8.45
C PRO A 74 -12.44 8.20 -7.26
N PHE A 75 -11.15 8.28 -6.94
CA PHE A 75 -10.58 7.77 -5.68
C PHE A 75 -10.19 8.95 -4.80
N VAL A 76 -10.67 8.97 -3.58
CA VAL A 76 -10.41 10.03 -2.58
C VAL A 76 -9.61 9.46 -1.42
N ILE A 77 -8.52 10.14 -1.07
CA ILE A 77 -7.72 9.77 0.09
C ILE A 77 -8.27 10.49 1.30
N TRP A 78 -8.58 9.75 2.35
CA TRP A 78 -9.01 10.30 3.61
C TRP A 78 -8.12 9.79 4.74
N SER A 79 -7.48 10.71 5.43
CA SER A 79 -6.49 10.42 6.49
C SER A 79 -6.82 11.27 7.73
N ASP A 80 -8.06 11.18 8.17
CA ASP A 80 -8.61 11.88 9.32
C ASP A 80 -9.65 10.97 10.00
N TYR A 81 -10.19 11.39 11.12
CA TYR A 81 -11.30 10.70 11.78
C TYR A 81 -12.59 10.81 10.97
N GLY A 82 -13.46 9.82 11.13
CA GLY A 82 -14.76 9.75 10.44
C GLY A 82 -14.64 9.62 8.93
N LEU A 83 -15.65 10.11 8.24
CA LEU A 83 -15.74 10.16 6.79
C LEU A 83 -15.93 11.61 6.30
N PRO A 84 -15.61 11.90 5.03
CA PRO A 84 -15.91 13.22 4.47
C PRO A 84 -17.39 13.54 4.62
N SER A 85 -17.74 14.77 4.97
CA SER A 85 -19.13 15.20 5.19
C SER A 85 -20.06 15.06 3.96
N TRP A 86 -19.48 14.87 2.78
CA TRP A 86 -20.21 14.62 1.53
C TRP A 86 -20.34 13.12 1.20
N TRP A 87 -19.70 12.25 1.98
CA TRP A 87 -19.74 10.80 1.76
C TRP A 87 -21.17 10.25 1.94
N GLY A 88 -21.52 9.24 1.19
CA GLY A 88 -22.74 8.48 1.29
C GLY A 88 -22.53 7.02 0.91
N PRO A 89 -23.51 6.12 1.18
CA PRO A 89 -23.37 4.66 0.94
C PRO A 89 -23.10 4.26 -0.51
N GLU A 90 -23.28 5.16 -1.46
CA GLU A 90 -22.92 4.97 -2.87
C GLU A 90 -21.40 5.05 -3.12
N TRP A 91 -20.60 5.39 -2.11
CA TRP A 91 -19.15 5.38 -2.14
C TRP A 91 -18.61 4.18 -1.39
N LEU A 92 -17.81 3.34 -2.08
CA LEU A 92 -17.11 2.24 -1.45
C LEU A 92 -16.02 2.76 -0.50
N VAL A 93 -15.93 2.19 0.69
CA VAL A 93 -14.82 2.44 1.61
C VAL A 93 -13.77 1.34 1.48
N LEU A 94 -12.56 1.70 1.07
CA LEU A 94 -11.38 0.83 1.07
C LEU A 94 -10.49 1.22 2.25
N ALA A 95 -10.64 0.53 3.37
CA ALA A 95 -9.94 0.80 4.61
C ALA A 95 -8.63 0.00 4.71
N THR A 96 -7.54 0.65 5.09
CA THR A 96 -6.24 -0.01 5.22
C THR A 96 -5.57 0.34 6.54
N SER A 97 -5.35 -0.68 7.36
CA SER A 97 -4.54 -0.59 8.57
C SER A 97 -3.79 -1.90 8.77
N TYR A 98 -2.48 -1.89 8.58
CA TYR A 98 -1.68 -3.11 8.75
C TYR A 98 -1.86 -3.71 10.16
N SER A 99 -1.72 -2.91 11.21
CA SER A 99 -1.93 -3.35 12.58
C SER A 99 -3.40 -3.57 12.96
N GLY A 100 -4.33 -3.08 12.15
CA GLY A 100 -5.76 -3.08 12.44
C GLY A 100 -6.19 -2.23 13.64
N ASN A 101 -5.30 -1.36 14.17
CA ASN A 101 -5.58 -0.58 15.38
C ASN A 101 -5.41 0.94 15.19
N THR A 102 -5.41 1.41 13.95
CA THR A 102 -5.33 2.85 13.64
C THR A 102 -6.68 3.50 13.93
N GLU A 103 -6.72 4.40 14.90
CA GLU A 103 -7.96 4.98 15.43
C GLU A 103 -8.78 5.69 14.35
N GLU A 104 -8.14 6.49 13.51
CA GLU A 104 -8.80 7.22 12.42
C GLU A 104 -9.46 6.26 11.40
N THR A 105 -8.75 5.17 11.08
CA THR A 105 -9.29 4.14 10.17
C THR A 105 -10.48 3.40 10.79
N LEU A 106 -10.37 3.06 12.07
CA LEU A 106 -11.44 2.39 12.82
C LEU A 106 -12.69 3.26 12.93
N ASP A 107 -12.50 4.56 13.16
CA ASP A 107 -13.59 5.52 13.30
C ASP A 107 -14.35 5.67 11.97
N GLY A 108 -13.64 5.88 10.87
CA GLY A 108 -14.26 5.96 9.55
C GLY A 108 -14.96 4.68 9.10
N VAL A 109 -14.41 3.49 9.43
CA VAL A 109 -15.07 2.20 9.15
C VAL A 109 -16.35 2.03 9.93
N LYS A 110 -16.37 2.39 11.22
CA LYS A 110 -17.58 2.33 12.04
C LYS A 110 -18.65 3.26 11.50
N GLU A 111 -18.31 4.51 11.20
CA GLU A 111 -19.23 5.47 10.61
C GLU A 111 -19.81 4.97 9.28
N ALA A 112 -18.99 4.36 8.40
CA ALA A 112 -19.44 3.78 7.15
C ALA A 112 -20.50 2.70 7.38
N LEU A 113 -20.22 1.72 8.25
CA LEU A 113 -21.12 0.60 8.53
C LEU A 113 -22.41 1.05 9.23
N GLU A 114 -22.31 1.97 10.19
CA GLU A 114 -23.49 2.55 10.87
C GLU A 114 -24.40 3.32 9.91
N SER A 115 -23.84 3.85 8.83
CA SER A 115 -24.57 4.59 7.80
C SER A 115 -25.02 3.72 6.62
N GLY A 116 -24.87 2.40 6.70
CA GLY A 116 -25.29 1.45 5.65
C GLY A 116 -24.36 1.42 4.43
N GLY A 117 -23.10 1.80 4.60
CA GLY A 117 -22.08 1.74 3.56
C GLY A 117 -21.39 0.38 3.48
N SER A 118 -20.72 0.12 2.37
CA SER A 118 -19.91 -1.09 2.16
C SER A 118 -18.44 -0.82 2.40
N VAL A 119 -17.79 -1.74 3.10
CA VAL A 119 -16.38 -1.63 3.50
C VAL A 119 -15.58 -2.84 3.01
N ILE A 120 -14.44 -2.59 2.37
CA ILE A 120 -13.39 -3.59 2.18
C ILE A 120 -12.19 -3.16 2.99
N ALA A 121 -11.75 -4.03 3.89
CA ALA A 121 -10.60 -3.77 4.74
C ALA A 121 -9.40 -4.62 4.36
N VAL A 122 -8.22 -4.01 4.30
CA VAL A 122 -6.93 -4.69 4.12
C VAL A 122 -6.16 -4.56 5.44
N SER A 123 -5.95 -5.68 6.13
CA SER A 123 -5.34 -5.71 7.47
C SER A 123 -4.66 -7.04 7.76
N SER A 124 -3.68 -7.04 8.68
CA SER A 124 -3.12 -8.29 9.21
C SER A 124 -3.79 -8.74 10.53
N GLY A 125 -4.83 -8.05 10.98
CA GLY A 125 -5.54 -8.40 12.22
C GLY A 125 -6.07 -7.18 12.98
N GLY A 126 -6.11 -7.29 14.31
CA GLY A 126 -6.52 -6.22 15.22
C GLY A 126 -8.01 -5.91 15.19
N GLN A 127 -8.39 -4.78 15.80
CA GLN A 127 -9.80 -4.38 15.94
C GLN A 127 -10.51 -4.19 14.59
N LEU A 128 -9.77 -3.79 13.54
CA LEU A 128 -10.34 -3.63 12.20
C LEU A 128 -10.88 -4.97 11.68
N SER A 129 -10.11 -6.05 11.85
CA SER A 129 -10.55 -7.40 11.47
C SER A 129 -11.77 -7.84 12.28
N ASP A 130 -11.79 -7.58 13.60
CA ASP A 130 -12.93 -7.92 14.45
C ASP A 130 -14.21 -7.19 14.02
N ILE A 131 -14.13 -5.90 13.70
CA ILE A 131 -15.26 -5.09 13.25
C ILE A 131 -15.79 -5.61 11.91
N VAL A 132 -14.89 -5.87 10.96
CA VAL A 132 -15.25 -6.28 9.60
C VAL A 132 -15.85 -7.68 9.57
N LEU A 133 -15.26 -8.63 10.33
CA LEU A 133 -15.80 -9.99 10.45
C LEU A 133 -17.15 -10.04 11.20
N GLY A 134 -17.51 -9.01 11.93
CA GLY A 134 -18.78 -8.88 12.61
C GLY A 134 -19.90 -8.23 11.78
N SER A 135 -19.67 -7.92 10.50
CA SER A 135 -20.62 -7.20 9.63
C SER A 135 -20.81 -7.92 8.30
N ASP A 136 -22.04 -8.02 7.84
CA ASP A 136 -22.39 -8.56 6.52
C ASP A 136 -22.08 -7.56 5.37
N ASP A 137 -21.94 -6.27 5.70
CA ASP A 137 -21.65 -5.20 4.74
C ASP A 137 -20.14 -4.91 4.60
N ALA A 138 -19.30 -5.79 5.16
CA ALA A 138 -17.86 -5.64 5.12
C ALA A 138 -17.13 -6.92 4.72
N THR A 139 -15.99 -6.76 4.04
CA THR A 139 -15.11 -7.88 3.66
C THR A 139 -13.68 -7.61 4.11
N LEU A 140 -13.06 -8.60 4.73
CA LEU A 140 -11.65 -8.57 5.12
C LEU A 140 -10.78 -9.23 4.07
N ILE A 141 -9.77 -8.52 3.63
CA ILE A 141 -8.64 -9.06 2.86
C ILE A 141 -7.45 -9.14 3.82
N GLU A 142 -7.18 -10.35 4.25
CA GLU A 142 -6.07 -10.60 5.17
C GLU A 142 -4.71 -10.48 4.46
N VAL A 143 -3.77 -9.80 5.12
CA VAL A 143 -2.36 -9.77 4.72
C VAL A 143 -1.50 -10.42 5.80
N PRO A 144 -0.34 -11.03 5.44
CA PRO A 144 0.52 -11.70 6.40
C PRO A 144 0.96 -10.78 7.54
N GLU A 145 0.98 -11.35 8.75
CA GLU A 145 1.53 -10.71 9.94
C GLU A 145 3.07 -10.76 9.98
N GLY A 146 3.65 -10.08 10.96
CA GLY A 146 5.07 -10.21 11.32
C GLY A 146 6.00 -9.28 10.55
N GLN A 147 5.50 -8.49 9.62
CA GLN A 147 6.28 -7.45 8.96
C GLN A 147 6.13 -6.09 9.67
N MET A 148 7.07 -5.19 9.40
CA MET A 148 6.89 -3.79 9.76
C MET A 148 5.97 -3.11 8.74
N PRO A 149 5.11 -2.12 9.14
CA PRO A 149 4.20 -1.45 8.20
C PRO A 149 4.90 -0.86 6.96
N ARG A 150 6.18 -0.51 7.08
CA ARG A 150 6.99 0.00 5.98
C ARG A 150 7.38 -1.07 4.97
N THR A 151 7.59 -2.30 5.41
CA THR A 151 7.99 -3.42 4.56
C THR A 151 6.80 -4.19 4.01
N ALA A 152 5.67 -4.21 4.71
CA ALA A 152 4.43 -4.88 4.30
C ALA A 152 3.73 -4.25 3.06
N PHE A 153 4.35 -3.24 2.44
CA PHE A 153 3.73 -2.49 1.34
C PHE A 153 3.44 -3.37 0.10
N GLY A 154 4.26 -4.38 -0.16
CA GLY A 154 4.01 -5.35 -1.23
C GLY A 154 2.68 -6.05 -1.04
N HIS A 155 2.45 -6.62 0.14
CA HIS A 155 1.18 -7.25 0.49
C HIS A 155 0.01 -6.27 0.49
N ILE A 156 0.16 -5.13 1.18
CA ILE A 156 -0.91 -4.13 1.29
C ILE A 156 -1.35 -3.63 -0.08
N PHE A 157 -0.41 -3.11 -0.86
CA PHE A 157 -0.72 -2.52 -2.16
C PHE A 157 -1.15 -3.57 -3.18
N GLY A 158 -0.52 -4.75 -3.16
CA GLY A 158 -0.92 -5.87 -4.01
C GLY A 158 -2.35 -6.32 -3.73
N SER A 159 -2.75 -6.47 -2.46
CA SER A 159 -4.12 -6.81 -2.08
C SER A 159 -5.12 -5.73 -2.49
N GLN A 160 -4.78 -4.44 -2.31
CA GLN A 160 -5.62 -3.34 -2.80
C GLN A 160 -5.80 -3.37 -4.33
N MET A 161 -4.73 -3.69 -5.07
CA MET A 161 -4.80 -3.85 -6.53
C MET A 161 -5.67 -5.03 -6.94
N ALA A 162 -5.53 -6.19 -6.27
CA ALA A 162 -6.37 -7.37 -6.50
C ALA A 162 -7.85 -7.04 -6.30
N VAL A 163 -8.19 -6.38 -5.18
CA VAL A 163 -9.55 -5.89 -4.90
C VAL A 163 -10.06 -4.99 -6.03
N CYS A 164 -9.29 -3.98 -6.41
CA CYS A 164 -9.71 -3.04 -7.44
C CYS A 164 -9.92 -3.71 -8.81
N TRP A 165 -9.10 -4.71 -9.15
CA TRP A 165 -9.23 -5.45 -10.39
C TRP A 165 -10.43 -6.40 -10.38
N ASP A 166 -10.63 -7.16 -9.30
CA ASP A 166 -11.71 -8.14 -9.19
C ASP A 166 -13.08 -7.46 -9.13
N MET A 167 -13.14 -6.27 -8.52
CA MET A 167 -14.35 -5.44 -8.50
C MET A 167 -14.54 -4.55 -9.75
N GLY A 168 -13.62 -4.55 -10.69
CA GLY A 168 -13.71 -3.71 -11.88
C GLY A 168 -13.53 -2.21 -11.64
N LEU A 169 -12.98 -1.81 -10.48
CA LEU A 169 -12.75 -0.40 -10.12
C LEU A 169 -11.56 0.20 -10.86
N LEU A 170 -10.59 -0.63 -11.22
CA LEU A 170 -9.43 -0.31 -12.06
C LEU A 170 -9.26 -1.39 -13.13
N ARG A 171 -8.70 -0.99 -14.26
CA ARG A 171 -8.44 -1.91 -15.36
C ARG A 171 -7.32 -2.89 -15.01
N ARG A 172 -7.59 -4.19 -15.09
CA ARG A 172 -6.56 -5.22 -14.93
C ARG A 172 -5.69 -5.29 -16.19
N PRO A 173 -4.34 -5.22 -16.07
CA PRO A 173 -3.45 -5.46 -17.19
C PRO A 173 -3.63 -6.87 -17.76
N ASN A 174 -3.32 -7.07 -19.04
CA ASN A 174 -3.21 -8.43 -19.57
C ASN A 174 -1.98 -9.15 -18.99
N GLY A 175 -1.91 -10.47 -19.16
CA GLY A 175 -0.86 -11.29 -18.56
C GLY A 175 0.56 -10.92 -19.00
N ASP A 176 0.73 -10.54 -20.27
CA ASP A 176 2.04 -10.15 -20.81
C ASP A 176 2.50 -8.81 -20.23
N ASP A 177 1.61 -7.82 -20.14
CA ASP A 177 1.90 -6.51 -19.54
C ASP A 177 2.21 -6.65 -18.03
N LEU A 178 1.48 -7.49 -17.32
CA LEU A 178 1.70 -7.76 -15.90
C LEU A 178 3.07 -8.44 -15.70
N THR A 179 3.40 -9.44 -16.49
CA THR A 179 4.71 -10.12 -16.46
C THR A 179 5.84 -9.15 -16.75
N ALA A 180 5.68 -8.29 -17.77
CA ALA A 180 6.67 -7.28 -18.10
C ALA A 180 6.84 -6.23 -16.98
N MET A 181 5.76 -5.84 -16.32
CA MET A 181 5.79 -4.93 -15.17
C MET A 181 6.55 -5.55 -13.99
N LEU A 182 6.24 -6.78 -13.62
CA LEU A 182 6.93 -7.51 -12.55
C LEU A 182 8.43 -7.70 -12.87
N GLY A 183 8.77 -7.99 -14.13
CA GLY A 183 10.15 -8.05 -14.59
C GLY A 183 10.91 -6.76 -14.35
N ARG A 184 10.33 -5.61 -14.75
CA ARG A 184 10.93 -4.29 -14.49
C ARG A 184 11.10 -3.97 -13.01
N LEU A 185 10.15 -4.39 -12.16
CA LEU A 185 10.25 -4.20 -10.71
C LEU A 185 11.38 -5.05 -10.11
N ARG A 186 11.53 -6.30 -10.55
CA ARG A 186 12.64 -7.17 -10.12
C ARG A 186 13.99 -6.61 -10.52
N ASP A 187 14.12 -6.16 -11.77
CA ASP A 187 15.34 -5.54 -12.27
C ASP A 187 15.71 -4.29 -11.45
N ALA A 188 14.73 -3.42 -11.18
CA ALA A 188 14.94 -2.21 -10.39
C ALA A 188 15.32 -2.54 -8.93
N SER A 189 14.66 -3.51 -8.32
CA SER A 189 14.97 -4.00 -6.97
C SER A 189 16.38 -4.56 -6.89
N SER A 190 16.78 -5.41 -7.85
CA SER A 190 18.12 -5.98 -7.91
C SER A 190 19.19 -4.90 -8.09
N GLN A 191 18.98 -3.92 -8.97
CA GLN A 191 19.92 -2.81 -9.18
C GLN A 191 20.04 -1.89 -7.96
N ALA A 192 19.01 -1.81 -7.14
CA ALA A 192 19.00 -0.99 -5.93
C ALA A 192 19.52 -1.73 -4.69
N ASP A 193 19.73 -3.04 -4.75
CA ASP A 193 20.17 -3.85 -3.62
C ASP A 193 21.58 -3.41 -3.17
N PRO A 194 21.74 -2.93 -1.95
CA PRO A 194 23.02 -2.48 -1.43
C PRO A 194 24.05 -3.61 -1.27
N SER A 195 23.63 -4.88 -1.28
CA SER A 195 24.54 -6.03 -1.25
C SER A 195 25.26 -6.29 -2.58
N GLN A 196 24.79 -5.67 -3.67
CA GLN A 196 25.39 -5.82 -5.00
C GLN A 196 26.63 -4.93 -5.26
N GLY A 197 27.22 -4.38 -4.21
CA GLY A 197 28.41 -3.53 -4.29
C GLY A 197 28.10 -2.04 -4.34
N ASP A 198 29.04 -1.22 -4.82
CA ASP A 198 28.88 0.25 -4.85
C ASP A 198 27.86 0.68 -5.90
N THR A 199 26.65 0.98 -5.44
CA THR A 199 25.55 1.47 -6.27
C THR A 199 25.43 2.99 -6.18
N ILE A 200 24.74 3.60 -7.14
CA ILE A 200 24.34 5.02 -7.09
C ILE A 200 23.52 5.31 -5.83
N TRP A 201 22.72 4.36 -5.37
CA TRP A 201 21.87 4.48 -4.19
C TRP A 201 22.67 4.61 -2.90
N GLN A 202 23.77 3.85 -2.77
CA GLN A 202 24.68 3.99 -1.63
C GLN A 202 25.37 5.35 -1.62
N THR A 203 25.79 5.82 -2.80
CA THR A 203 26.41 7.14 -2.94
C THR A 203 25.40 8.24 -2.55
N MET A 204 24.16 8.13 -3.02
CA MET A 204 23.09 9.05 -2.65
C MET A 204 22.82 9.01 -1.14
N ALA A 205 22.65 7.83 -0.56
CA ALA A 205 22.40 7.69 0.87
C ALA A 205 23.51 8.33 1.71
N LYS A 206 24.79 8.09 1.38
CA LYS A 206 25.91 8.75 2.05
C LYS A 206 25.85 10.28 1.98
N SER A 207 25.39 10.83 0.85
CA SER A 207 25.31 12.28 0.65
C SER A 207 24.16 12.91 1.43
N LEU A 208 23.17 12.13 1.86
CA LEU A 208 21.99 12.61 2.60
C LEU A 208 22.16 12.54 4.13
N VAL A 209 23.15 11.82 4.62
CA VAL A 209 23.39 11.69 6.07
C VAL A 209 23.58 13.06 6.71
N GLY A 210 22.79 13.35 7.76
CA GLY A 210 22.84 14.59 8.51
C GLY A 210 22.30 15.83 7.78
N ARG A 211 21.55 15.63 6.69
CA ARG A 211 20.90 16.71 5.94
C ARG A 211 19.39 16.67 6.11
N GLU A 212 18.77 17.85 6.00
CA GLU A 212 17.32 17.93 5.78
C GLU A 212 17.01 17.54 4.33
N ILE A 213 15.98 16.71 4.16
CA ILE A 213 15.60 16.17 2.86
C ILE A 213 14.24 16.73 2.45
N GLY A 214 14.20 17.45 1.34
CA GLY A 214 12.98 17.87 0.68
C GLY A 214 12.71 16.99 -0.54
N ILE A 215 11.47 16.47 -0.65
CA ILE A 215 11.03 15.65 -1.79
C ILE A 215 10.10 16.49 -2.66
N ILE A 216 10.51 16.72 -3.90
CA ILE A 216 9.73 17.41 -4.93
C ILE A 216 9.49 16.44 -6.07
N SER A 217 8.23 16.16 -6.39
CA SER A 217 7.86 15.26 -7.47
C SER A 217 6.79 15.89 -8.36
N PRO A 218 6.77 15.60 -9.67
CA PRO A 218 5.62 15.94 -10.50
C PRO A 218 4.38 15.18 -10.03
N THR A 219 3.19 15.64 -10.43
CA THR A 219 1.91 15.08 -9.97
C THR A 219 1.80 13.58 -10.21
N GLU A 220 2.27 13.12 -11.37
CA GLU A 220 2.24 11.71 -11.77
C GLU A 220 3.09 10.80 -10.87
N LEU A 221 4.12 11.36 -10.23
CA LEU A 221 4.99 10.65 -9.29
C LEU A 221 4.69 11.03 -7.82
N GLY A 222 3.61 11.76 -7.56
CA GLY A 222 3.26 12.24 -6.22
C GLY A 222 3.10 11.11 -5.21
N ALA A 223 2.47 10.00 -5.60
CA ALA A 223 2.33 8.81 -4.77
C ALA A 223 3.69 8.18 -4.41
N ALA A 224 4.60 8.08 -5.39
CA ALA A 224 5.95 7.56 -5.19
C ALA A 224 6.79 8.50 -4.29
N GLY A 225 6.70 9.81 -4.49
CA GLY A 225 7.35 10.81 -3.64
C GLY A 225 6.87 10.74 -2.18
N TYR A 226 5.57 10.64 -1.96
CA TYR A 226 4.99 10.42 -0.63
C TYR A 226 5.49 9.12 0.00
N ARG A 227 5.47 8.02 -0.77
CA ARG A 227 5.96 6.73 -0.29
C ARG A 227 7.43 6.79 0.08
N PHE A 228 8.26 7.43 -0.74
CA PHE A 228 9.68 7.63 -0.42
C PHE A 228 9.86 8.42 0.89
N ALA A 229 9.08 9.49 1.11
CA ALA A 229 9.10 10.21 2.38
C ALA A 229 8.76 9.30 3.58
N CYS A 230 7.77 8.41 3.44
CA CYS A 230 7.42 7.45 4.49
C CYS A 230 8.55 6.44 4.78
N GLN A 231 9.42 6.15 3.82
CA GLN A 231 10.51 5.20 4.00
C GLN A 231 11.72 5.79 4.73
N ILE A 232 11.98 7.10 4.54
CA ILE A 232 13.15 7.77 5.11
C ILE A 232 12.89 8.48 6.44
N ASN A 233 11.64 8.55 6.89
CA ASN A 233 11.24 9.16 8.18
C ASN A 233 11.39 8.22 9.36
#